data_fba2b88f9408b7df5c6df1920413432c
#
_entry.id   fba2b88f9408b7df5c6df1920413432c
#
_cell.length_a   1.000
_cell.length_b   1.000
_cell.length_c   1.000
_cell.angle_alpha   90.00
_cell.angle_beta   90.00
_cell.angle_gamma   90.00
#
_symmetry.space_group_name_H-M   'P 1'
#
loop_
_entity.id
_entity.type
_entity.pdbx_description
1 polymer ?
#
loop_
_entity_poly.entity_id
_entity_poly.type
_entity_poly.pdbx_seq_one_letter_code
_entity_poly.pdbx_strand_id
1 'polypeptide(L)'
;MKNANRRDFIKTASKGVLFAAVAPTALHSAVEMPTVVPQKAFGANERIRIAVLGLNSRGQNHVDELMALATKSNVEIVMFCDPDMEVLQRRANEFKTKHGKTVLIEQDFRKAYDDKTIDAVTIASPNHWHALQAIWACQAGKDVYVEKPVTVDAASVKRMIGYEKKYAGKVSVAHYRRALPLFRTVKQLLEENRI
;
A
#
# COMPACT_ATOMS: atom_id res chain seq x y z
N MET A 1 -21.96 -12.58 47.14
CA MET A 1 -22.02 -12.64 45.66
C MET A 1 -20.72 -13.29 45.17
N LYS A 2 -20.78 -14.52 44.65
CA LYS A 2 -19.60 -15.28 44.21
C LYS A 2 -19.21 -14.80 42.80
N ASN A 3 -17.94 -14.35 42.66
CA ASN A 3 -17.38 -13.96 41.34
C ASN A 3 -17.38 -15.17 40.40
N ALA A 4 -18.11 -15.08 39.32
CA ALA A 4 -18.09 -16.07 38.26
C ALA A 4 -16.71 -16.05 37.56
N ASN A 5 -16.05 -17.20 37.54
CA ASN A 5 -14.74 -17.36 36.91
C ASN A 5 -14.92 -17.57 35.38
N ARG A 6 -13.96 -17.12 34.59
CA ARG A 6 -13.93 -17.25 33.14
C ARG A 6 -14.21 -18.68 32.61
N ARG A 7 -13.80 -19.69 33.41
CA ARG A 7 -14.07 -21.10 33.12
C ARG A 7 -15.53 -21.50 33.25
N ASP A 8 -16.26 -20.87 34.17
CA ASP A 8 -17.70 -21.15 34.39
C ASP A 8 -18.56 -20.52 33.30
N PHE A 9 -18.15 -19.37 32.77
CA PHE A 9 -18.79 -18.73 31.62
C PHE A 9 -18.71 -19.62 30.35
N ILE A 10 -17.53 -20.22 30.09
CA ILE A 10 -17.33 -21.10 28.92
C ILE A 10 -18.15 -22.40 29.05
N LYS A 11 -18.29 -22.96 30.26
CA LYS A 11 -19.08 -24.17 30.50
C LYS A 11 -20.60 -23.94 30.41
N THR A 12 -21.03 -22.72 30.68
CA THR A 12 -22.47 -22.37 30.60
C THR A 12 -22.86 -22.04 29.14
N ALA A 13 -21.96 -21.46 28.36
CA ALA A 13 -22.18 -21.19 26.95
C ALA A 13 -22.26 -22.46 26.08
N SER A 14 -21.67 -23.60 26.53
CA SER A 14 -21.68 -24.86 25.79
C SER A 14 -22.92 -25.75 26.03
N LYS A 15 -23.82 -25.40 26.94
CA LYS A 15 -25.01 -26.19 27.29
C LYS A 15 -26.37 -25.62 26.83
N GLY A 16 -26.37 -24.53 26.08
CA GLY A 16 -27.58 -23.81 25.70
C GLY A 16 -27.73 -23.52 24.21
N VAL A 17 -27.30 -24.41 23.31
CA VAL A 17 -27.62 -24.27 21.89
C VAL A 17 -28.76 -25.23 21.56
N LEU A 18 -30.00 -24.81 21.79
CA LEU A 18 -31.12 -25.32 21.04
C LEU A 18 -30.91 -24.89 19.59
N PHE A 19 -30.75 -25.85 18.70
CA PHE A 19 -30.78 -25.63 17.25
C PHE A 19 -32.21 -25.22 16.86
N ALA A 20 -32.53 -23.94 16.90
CA ALA A 20 -33.53 -23.40 16.03
C ALA A 20 -32.87 -23.33 14.63
N ALA A 21 -33.36 -24.14 13.71
CA ALA A 21 -33.04 -24.06 12.32
C ALA A 21 -33.56 -22.71 11.78
N VAL A 22 -32.80 -21.67 12.00
CA VAL A 22 -32.94 -20.42 11.25
C VAL A 22 -32.22 -20.67 9.95
N ALA A 23 -33.02 -20.80 8.87
CA ALA A 23 -32.44 -20.74 7.52
C ALA A 23 -31.42 -19.61 7.48
N PRO A 24 -30.24 -19.82 6.92
CA PRO A 24 -29.30 -18.74 6.73
C PRO A 24 -29.91 -17.78 5.72
N THR A 25 -30.62 -16.75 6.20
CA THR A 25 -30.69 -15.52 5.45
C THR A 25 -29.24 -15.07 5.35
N ALA A 26 -28.63 -15.44 4.24
CA ALA A 26 -27.31 -14.97 3.84
C ALA A 26 -27.39 -13.45 3.77
N LEU A 27 -27.05 -12.79 4.88
CA LEU A 27 -26.43 -11.49 4.84
C LEU A 27 -25.03 -11.72 4.25
N HIS A 28 -25.01 -12.14 2.98
CA HIS A 28 -23.94 -11.76 2.11
C HIS A 28 -24.07 -10.24 1.98
N SER A 29 -23.48 -9.49 2.91
CA SER A 29 -22.84 -8.26 2.48
C SER A 29 -21.89 -8.75 1.40
N ALA A 30 -22.37 -8.67 0.16
CA ALA A 30 -21.52 -8.84 -1.00
C ALA A 30 -20.39 -7.82 -0.78
N VAL A 31 -19.25 -8.30 -0.32
CA VAL A 31 -18.01 -7.58 -0.55
C VAL A 31 -17.97 -7.55 -2.06
N GLU A 32 -18.43 -6.43 -2.64
CA GLU A 32 -18.31 -6.19 -4.06
C GLU A 32 -16.85 -6.40 -4.38
N MET A 33 -16.55 -7.51 -5.01
CA MET A 33 -15.20 -7.75 -5.52
C MET A 33 -14.94 -6.60 -6.48
N PRO A 34 -13.93 -5.78 -6.22
CA PRO A 34 -13.68 -4.64 -7.07
C PRO A 34 -13.55 -5.15 -8.51
N THR A 35 -14.37 -4.60 -9.37
CA THR A 35 -14.29 -4.84 -10.81
C THR A 35 -12.86 -4.59 -11.24
N VAL A 36 -12.23 -5.50 -11.99
CA VAL A 36 -10.90 -5.27 -12.55
C VAL A 36 -10.95 -3.96 -13.33
N VAL A 37 -10.31 -2.95 -12.80
CA VAL A 37 -10.20 -1.67 -13.51
C VAL A 37 -9.11 -1.85 -14.56
N PRO A 38 -9.42 -1.69 -15.87
CA PRO A 38 -8.40 -1.76 -16.90
C PRO A 38 -7.31 -0.74 -16.59
N GLN A 39 -6.05 -1.16 -16.71
CA GLN A 39 -4.92 -0.25 -16.54
C GLN A 39 -5.03 0.85 -17.60
N LYS A 40 -4.97 2.10 -17.17
CA LYS A 40 -4.99 3.25 -18.06
C LYS A 40 -3.74 3.23 -18.93
N ALA A 41 -3.92 3.23 -20.26
CA ALA A 41 -2.82 3.45 -21.19
C ALA A 41 -2.46 4.94 -21.15
N PHE A 42 -1.24 5.26 -20.73
CA PHE A 42 -0.76 6.63 -20.70
C PHE A 42 -0.33 7.06 -22.10
N GLY A 43 -0.86 8.19 -22.57
CA GLY A 43 -0.29 8.91 -23.70
C GLY A 43 1.08 9.50 -23.32
N ALA A 44 1.97 9.69 -24.29
CA ALA A 44 3.32 10.22 -24.06
C ALA A 44 3.35 11.57 -23.31
N ASN A 45 2.25 12.32 -23.33
CA ASN A 45 2.10 13.63 -22.70
C ASN A 45 1.26 13.60 -21.41
N GLU A 46 0.71 12.44 -21.01
CA GLU A 46 -0.10 12.35 -19.79
C GLU A 46 0.79 12.27 -18.55
N ARG A 47 0.44 13.07 -17.55
CA ARG A 47 1.15 13.10 -16.28
C ARG A 47 0.72 11.94 -15.39
N ILE A 48 1.69 11.20 -14.84
CA ILE A 48 1.45 10.14 -13.88
C ILE A 48 1.16 10.78 -12.51
N ARG A 49 -0.02 10.57 -11.99
CA ARG A 49 -0.49 11.13 -10.72
C ARG A 49 -0.30 10.13 -9.58
N ILE A 50 0.43 10.55 -8.56
CA ILE A 50 0.92 9.66 -7.50
C ILE A 50 0.40 10.10 -6.13
N ALA A 51 -0.08 9.15 -5.33
CA ALA A 51 -0.29 9.33 -3.90
C ALA A 51 0.86 8.68 -3.10
N VAL A 52 1.27 9.36 -2.01
CA VAL A 52 2.31 8.88 -1.09
C VAL A 52 1.66 8.46 0.22
N LEU A 53 1.81 7.19 0.59
CA LEU A 53 1.25 6.57 1.78
C LEU A 53 2.34 6.33 2.84
N GLY A 54 2.17 6.97 4.00
CA GLY A 54 3.18 6.99 5.06
C GLY A 54 4.24 8.06 4.80
N LEU A 55 4.22 9.14 5.58
CA LEU A 55 5.02 10.35 5.33
C LEU A 55 6.12 10.59 6.35
N ASN A 56 6.12 9.82 7.43
CA ASN A 56 7.17 9.93 8.41
C ASN A 56 8.41 9.16 7.95
N SER A 57 9.62 9.68 8.18
CA SER A 57 10.87 9.02 7.80
C SER A 57 10.95 8.68 6.29
N ARG A 58 10.85 7.41 5.89
CA ARG A 58 11.12 6.94 4.52
C ARG A 58 10.16 7.52 3.47
N GLY A 59 8.93 7.80 3.83
CA GLY A 59 7.98 8.45 2.91
C GLY A 59 8.43 9.82 2.44
N GLN A 60 9.13 10.59 3.28
CA GLN A 60 9.71 11.86 2.85
C GLN A 60 10.78 11.66 1.77
N ASN A 61 11.58 10.59 1.84
CA ASN A 61 12.54 10.29 0.77
C ASN A 61 11.82 10.01 -0.56
N HIS A 62 10.67 9.30 -0.52
CA HIS A 62 9.86 9.09 -1.73
C HIS A 62 9.38 10.42 -2.31
N VAL A 63 8.95 11.36 -1.48
CA VAL A 63 8.55 12.72 -1.94
C VAL A 63 9.71 13.41 -2.63
N ASP A 64 10.89 13.43 -2.00
CA ASP A 64 12.08 14.10 -2.54
C ASP A 64 12.55 13.46 -3.85
N GLU A 65 12.58 12.12 -3.92
CA GLU A 65 12.96 11.36 -5.11
C GLU A 65 11.97 11.59 -6.27
N LEU A 66 10.66 11.54 -6.00
CA LEU A 66 9.63 11.82 -7.00
C LEU A 66 9.70 13.26 -7.51
N MET A 67 9.94 14.23 -6.64
CA MET A 67 10.09 15.63 -7.05
C MET A 67 11.35 15.85 -7.89
N ALA A 68 12.45 15.15 -7.61
CA ALA A 68 13.65 15.18 -8.45
C ALA A 68 13.40 14.58 -9.85
N LEU A 69 12.47 13.64 -9.97
CA LEU A 69 12.08 13.02 -11.22
C LEU A 69 10.96 13.77 -11.95
N ALA A 70 10.25 14.67 -11.28
CA ALA A 70 9.00 15.26 -11.76
C ALA A 70 9.08 15.83 -13.18
N THR A 71 10.18 16.53 -13.50
CA THR A 71 10.38 17.13 -14.83
C THR A 71 10.75 16.12 -15.90
N LYS A 72 11.56 15.11 -15.53
CA LYS A 72 12.10 14.12 -16.48
C LYS A 72 11.11 13.01 -16.80
N SER A 73 10.29 12.63 -15.83
CA SER A 73 9.41 11.46 -15.90
C SER A 73 7.94 11.81 -15.93
N ASN A 74 7.59 13.11 -16.08
CA ASN A 74 6.21 13.60 -16.14
C ASN A 74 5.33 13.06 -15.00
N VAL A 75 5.84 13.09 -13.76
CA VAL A 75 5.12 12.65 -12.57
C VAL A 75 4.64 13.84 -11.73
N GLU A 76 3.55 13.65 -11.01
CA GLU A 76 2.98 14.63 -10.09
C GLU A 76 2.52 13.96 -8.80
N ILE A 77 2.97 14.49 -7.67
CA ILE A 77 2.42 14.09 -6.37
C ILE A 77 1.14 14.89 -6.15
N VAL A 78 0.01 14.19 -5.95
CA VAL A 78 -1.31 14.82 -5.82
C VAL A 78 -1.94 14.61 -4.45
N MET A 79 -1.51 13.59 -3.71
CA MET A 79 -2.09 13.25 -2.41
C MET A 79 -1.04 12.71 -1.44
N PHE A 80 -1.15 13.12 -0.19
CA PHE A 80 -0.46 12.57 0.96
C PHE A 80 -1.44 11.82 1.86
N CYS A 81 -1.08 10.59 2.27
CA CYS A 81 -1.87 9.79 3.18
C CYS A 81 -1.03 9.34 4.38
N ASP A 82 -1.48 9.68 5.58
CA ASP A 82 -0.89 9.23 6.83
C ASP A 82 -1.97 9.25 7.93
N PRO A 83 -2.08 8.28 8.83
CA PRO A 83 -3.07 8.32 9.91
C PRO A 83 -2.85 9.48 10.90
N ASP A 84 -1.64 10.03 10.95
CA ASP A 84 -1.29 11.14 11.80
C ASP A 84 -1.50 12.50 11.10
N MET A 85 -2.51 13.24 11.55
CA MET A 85 -2.86 14.54 10.97
C MET A 85 -1.75 15.60 11.17
N GLU A 86 -0.99 15.54 12.26
CA GLU A 86 0.11 16.48 12.49
C GLU A 86 1.24 16.25 11.48
N VAL A 87 1.54 14.99 11.21
CA VAL A 87 2.49 14.61 10.15
C VAL A 87 2.00 15.10 8.79
N LEU A 88 0.72 14.88 8.46
CA LEU A 88 0.13 15.33 7.20
C LEU A 88 0.25 16.84 7.01
N GLN A 89 -0.19 17.63 7.99
CA GLN A 89 -0.16 19.09 7.92
C GLN A 89 1.27 19.61 7.80
N ARG A 90 2.17 19.10 8.62
CA ARG A 90 3.58 19.47 8.57
C ARG A 90 4.18 19.18 7.19
N ARG A 91 4.00 17.97 6.66
CA ARG A 91 4.56 17.55 5.37
C ARG A 91 3.93 18.29 4.19
N ALA A 92 2.64 18.57 4.22
CA ALA A 92 1.98 19.38 3.20
C ALA A 92 2.50 20.84 3.18
N ASN A 93 2.73 21.42 4.36
CA ASN A 93 3.30 22.77 4.47
C ASN A 93 4.76 22.81 3.99
N GLU A 94 5.59 21.83 4.38
CA GLU A 94 6.97 21.68 3.90
C GLU A 94 7.00 21.56 2.35
N PHE A 95 6.12 20.71 1.80
CA PHE A 95 5.99 20.51 0.36
C PHE A 95 5.60 21.81 -0.36
N LYS A 96 4.61 22.51 0.16
CA LYS A 96 4.18 23.81 -0.39
C LYS A 96 5.31 24.84 -0.36
N THR A 97 6.02 24.94 0.76
CA THR A 97 7.14 25.89 0.93
C THR A 97 8.29 25.56 -0.02
N LYS A 98 8.65 24.28 -0.15
CA LYS A 98 9.81 23.83 -0.94
C LYS A 98 9.53 23.83 -2.45
N HIS A 99 8.33 23.48 -2.86
CA HIS A 99 8.00 23.23 -4.27
C HIS A 99 6.94 24.17 -4.86
N GLY A 100 6.36 25.06 -4.07
CA GLY A 100 5.30 25.98 -4.52
C GLY A 100 3.99 25.27 -4.92
N LYS A 101 3.82 24.00 -4.54
CA LYS A 101 2.68 23.16 -4.93
C LYS A 101 1.88 22.72 -3.70
N THR A 102 0.60 22.49 -3.90
CA THR A 102 -0.29 21.93 -2.88
C THR A 102 -0.63 20.48 -3.21
N VAL A 103 -0.88 19.69 -2.17
CA VAL A 103 -1.34 18.31 -2.28
C VAL A 103 -2.59 18.13 -1.44
N LEU A 104 -3.45 17.19 -1.80
CA LEU A 104 -4.53 16.73 -0.94
C LEU A 104 -3.92 15.97 0.26
N ILE A 105 -4.56 16.07 1.41
CA ILE A 105 -4.16 15.31 2.61
C ILE A 105 -5.32 14.44 3.08
N GLU A 106 -5.04 13.17 3.34
CA GLU A 106 -6.05 12.18 3.77
C GLU A 106 -5.49 11.26 4.86
N GLN A 107 -6.27 11.05 5.92
CA GLN A 107 -5.88 10.08 6.95
C GLN A 107 -6.17 8.64 6.52
N ASP A 108 -7.17 8.45 5.69
CA ASP A 108 -7.58 7.15 5.18
C ASP A 108 -7.03 6.92 3.77
N PHE A 109 -6.00 6.08 3.66
CA PHE A 109 -5.36 5.75 2.38
C PHE A 109 -6.31 5.13 1.33
N ARG A 110 -7.47 4.59 1.74
CA ARG A 110 -8.48 4.06 0.81
C ARG A 110 -9.01 5.14 -0.13
N LYS A 111 -9.02 6.39 0.31
CA LYS A 111 -9.38 7.55 -0.52
C LYS A 111 -8.47 7.68 -1.75
N ALA A 112 -7.18 7.37 -1.61
CA ALA A 112 -6.27 7.34 -2.76
C ALA A 112 -6.62 6.23 -3.76
N TYR A 113 -7.19 5.12 -3.29
CA TYR A 113 -7.61 4.02 -4.17
C TYR A 113 -8.95 4.30 -4.86
N ASP A 114 -9.84 4.99 -4.18
CA ASP A 114 -11.14 5.39 -4.73
C ASP A 114 -11.00 6.49 -5.81
N ASP A 115 -9.98 7.33 -5.70
CA ASP A 115 -9.72 8.41 -6.66
C ASP A 115 -9.21 7.84 -8.00
N LYS A 116 -10.06 7.93 -9.03
CA LYS A 116 -9.76 7.43 -10.38
C LYS A 116 -8.72 8.29 -11.13
N THR A 117 -8.39 9.45 -10.62
CA THR A 117 -7.36 10.33 -11.21
C THR A 117 -5.94 9.99 -10.71
N ILE A 118 -5.81 9.16 -9.68
CA ILE A 118 -4.53 8.66 -9.20
C ILE A 118 -4.17 7.40 -9.98
N ASP A 119 -2.96 7.35 -10.50
CA ASP A 119 -2.47 6.27 -11.35
C ASP A 119 -1.60 5.28 -10.55
N ALA A 120 -0.83 5.78 -9.61
CA ALA A 120 0.11 4.98 -8.83
C ALA A 120 0.17 5.42 -7.36
N VAL A 121 0.63 4.52 -6.52
CA VAL A 121 0.88 4.81 -5.10
C VAL A 121 2.28 4.40 -4.69
N THR A 122 2.90 5.19 -3.80
CA THR A 122 4.10 4.76 -3.09
C THR A 122 3.75 4.46 -1.65
N ILE A 123 4.27 3.35 -1.12
CA ILE A 123 3.92 2.84 0.21
C ILE A 123 5.18 2.79 1.08
N ALA A 124 5.21 3.62 2.11
CA ALA A 124 6.27 3.70 3.12
C ALA A 124 5.70 3.69 4.55
N SER A 125 4.53 3.09 4.71
CA SER A 125 3.86 2.83 5.99
C SER A 125 4.63 1.77 6.81
N PRO A 126 4.21 1.46 8.05
CA PRO A 126 4.77 0.34 8.80
C PRO A 126 4.64 -1.00 8.06
N ASN A 127 5.66 -1.86 8.19
CA ASN A 127 5.84 -3.08 7.39
C ASN A 127 4.62 -4.01 7.32
N HIS A 128 3.85 -4.11 8.41
CA HIS A 128 2.67 -4.97 8.47
C HIS A 128 1.49 -4.47 7.61
N TRP A 129 1.51 -3.21 7.16
CA TRP A 129 0.53 -2.65 6.24
C TRP A 129 0.89 -2.83 4.76
N HIS A 130 2.16 -3.08 4.44
CA HIS A 130 2.65 -3.10 3.06
C HIS A 130 1.85 -4.06 2.16
N ALA A 131 1.70 -5.31 2.59
CA ALA A 131 0.99 -6.32 1.79
C ALA A 131 -0.48 -5.93 1.54
N LEU A 132 -1.19 -5.52 2.59
CA LEU A 132 -2.60 -5.15 2.48
C LEU A 132 -2.80 -3.94 1.58
N GLN A 133 -2.01 -2.91 1.79
CA GLN A 133 -2.07 -1.69 0.98
C GLN A 133 -1.74 -1.96 -0.48
N ALA A 134 -0.69 -2.77 -0.77
CA ALA A 134 -0.34 -3.14 -2.13
C ALA A 134 -1.43 -3.97 -2.82
N ILE A 135 -2.03 -4.93 -2.12
CA ILE A 135 -3.14 -5.75 -2.65
C ILE A 135 -4.34 -4.85 -3.00
N TRP A 136 -4.74 -3.97 -2.10
CA TRP A 136 -5.88 -3.08 -2.34
C TRP A 136 -5.61 -2.07 -3.45
N ALA A 137 -4.39 -1.57 -3.57
CA ALA A 137 -3.99 -0.72 -4.68
C ALA A 137 -4.10 -1.46 -6.03
N CYS A 138 -3.61 -2.71 -6.11
CA CYS A 138 -3.78 -3.54 -7.31
C CYS A 138 -5.25 -3.77 -7.65
N GLN A 139 -6.10 -4.06 -6.64
CA GLN A 139 -7.55 -4.21 -6.84
C GLN A 139 -8.20 -2.94 -7.40
N ALA A 140 -7.70 -1.78 -7.00
CA ALA A 140 -8.16 -0.49 -7.47
C ALA A 140 -7.54 -0.08 -8.84
N GLY A 141 -6.71 -0.95 -9.44
CA GLY A 141 -6.05 -0.69 -10.73
C GLY A 141 -4.90 0.31 -10.65
N LYS A 142 -4.28 0.47 -9.45
CA LYS A 142 -3.13 1.36 -9.27
C LYS A 142 -1.82 0.59 -9.38
N ASP A 143 -0.80 1.22 -9.97
CA ASP A 143 0.57 0.75 -9.87
C ASP A 143 1.14 1.03 -8.48
N VAL A 144 2.05 0.19 -8.00
CA VAL A 144 2.53 0.22 -6.61
C VAL A 144 4.06 0.24 -6.56
N TYR A 145 4.61 1.18 -5.81
CA TYR A 145 5.99 1.13 -5.34
C TYR A 145 5.99 1.00 -3.82
N VAL A 146 6.41 -0.16 -3.29
CA VAL A 146 6.35 -0.46 -1.86
C VAL A 146 7.73 -0.61 -1.25
N GLU A 147 7.93 -0.03 -0.06
CA GLU A 147 9.18 -0.17 0.70
C GLU A 147 9.43 -1.62 1.14
N LYS A 148 10.72 -1.90 1.33
CA LYS A 148 11.18 -3.16 1.91
C LYS A 148 10.96 -3.16 3.45
N PRO A 149 10.73 -4.31 4.08
CA PRO A 149 10.35 -5.59 3.46
C PRO A 149 8.95 -5.48 2.86
N VAL A 150 8.73 -6.17 1.75
CA VAL A 150 7.44 -6.12 1.05
C VAL A 150 6.28 -6.64 1.89
N THR A 151 6.58 -7.49 2.86
CA THR A 151 5.64 -8.03 3.85
C THR A 151 6.41 -8.65 5.01
N VAL A 152 5.69 -9.02 6.06
CA VAL A 152 6.23 -9.66 7.28
C VAL A 152 6.11 -11.19 7.27
N ASP A 153 5.41 -11.78 6.28
CA ASP A 153 5.20 -13.22 6.19
C ASP A 153 5.10 -13.75 4.74
N ALA A 154 5.44 -15.03 4.56
CA ALA A 154 5.45 -15.69 3.25
C ALA A 154 4.06 -15.89 2.64
N ALA A 155 3.01 -16.02 3.46
CA ALA A 155 1.65 -16.19 2.96
C ALA A 155 1.15 -14.92 2.29
N SER A 156 1.47 -13.77 2.86
CA SER A 156 1.17 -12.46 2.28
C SER A 156 1.93 -12.22 0.96
N VAL A 157 3.18 -12.69 0.82
CA VAL A 157 3.91 -12.65 -0.47
C VAL A 157 3.15 -13.42 -1.54
N LYS A 158 2.72 -14.64 -1.24
CA LYS A 158 1.97 -15.47 -2.20
C LYS A 158 0.66 -14.80 -2.63
N ARG A 159 -0.05 -14.16 -1.69
CA ARG A 159 -1.26 -13.39 -1.99
C ARG A 159 -0.95 -12.22 -2.91
N MET A 160 0.06 -11.41 -2.61
CA MET A 160 0.46 -10.27 -3.44
C MET A 160 0.75 -10.67 -4.87
N ILE A 161 1.55 -11.74 -5.09
CA ILE A 161 1.85 -12.27 -6.42
C ILE A 161 0.56 -12.71 -7.15
N GLY A 162 -0.37 -13.34 -6.42
CA GLY A 162 -1.66 -13.74 -6.97
C GLY A 162 -2.51 -12.55 -7.41
N TYR A 163 -2.54 -11.49 -6.60
CA TYR A 163 -3.30 -10.28 -6.90
C TYR A 163 -2.66 -9.44 -8.01
N GLU A 164 -1.34 -9.30 -8.05
CA GLU A 164 -0.63 -8.65 -9.14
C GLU A 164 -0.99 -9.28 -10.48
N LYS A 165 -0.93 -10.61 -10.56
CA LYS A 165 -1.31 -11.36 -11.78
C LYS A 165 -2.79 -11.18 -12.14
N LYS A 166 -3.67 -11.17 -11.15
CA LYS A 166 -5.12 -11.09 -11.35
C LYS A 166 -5.57 -9.72 -11.82
N TYR A 167 -5.00 -8.65 -11.29
CA TYR A 167 -5.48 -7.28 -11.51
C TYR A 167 -4.58 -6.46 -12.44
N ALA A 168 -3.56 -7.08 -13.04
CA ALA A 168 -2.61 -6.44 -13.94
C ALA A 168 -1.90 -5.18 -13.36
N GLY A 169 -2.01 -4.94 -12.05
CA GLY A 169 -1.28 -3.89 -11.36
C GLY A 169 0.20 -4.27 -11.24
N LYS A 170 1.08 -3.30 -11.44
CA LYS A 170 2.52 -3.51 -11.31
C LYS A 170 2.95 -3.22 -9.88
N VAL A 171 3.56 -4.21 -9.22
CA VAL A 171 4.15 -4.04 -7.89
C VAL A 171 5.66 -4.03 -7.98
N SER A 172 6.27 -2.90 -7.66
CA SER A 172 7.73 -2.76 -7.56
C SER A 172 8.12 -2.62 -6.10
N VAL A 173 9.08 -3.43 -5.66
CA VAL A 173 9.61 -3.39 -4.30
C VAL A 173 10.88 -2.56 -4.26
N ALA A 174 11.02 -1.68 -3.26
CA ALA A 174 12.12 -0.74 -3.09
C ALA A 174 13.46 -1.41 -2.74
N HIS A 175 13.90 -2.35 -3.55
CA HIS A 175 15.22 -2.98 -3.47
C HIS A 175 16.30 -2.18 -4.23
N TYR A 176 16.30 -0.86 -4.07
CA TYR A 176 17.16 0.07 -4.83
C TYR A 176 18.66 -0.30 -4.79
N ARG A 177 19.14 -0.91 -3.68
CA ARG A 177 20.54 -1.34 -3.59
C ARG A 177 20.95 -2.31 -4.69
N ARG A 178 20.04 -3.14 -5.20
CA ARG A 178 20.31 -4.05 -6.33
C ARG A 178 20.66 -3.30 -7.62
N ALA A 179 20.23 -2.06 -7.75
CA ALA A 179 20.50 -1.21 -8.90
C ALA A 179 21.81 -0.42 -8.79
N LEU A 180 22.39 -0.30 -7.59
CA LEU A 180 23.62 0.46 -7.38
C LEU A 180 24.83 -0.20 -8.07
N PRO A 181 25.71 0.58 -8.75
CA PRO A 181 26.87 0.06 -9.47
C PRO A 181 27.75 -0.83 -8.58
N LEU A 182 28.02 -0.42 -7.34
CA LEU A 182 28.82 -1.20 -6.39
C LEU A 182 28.29 -2.63 -6.22
N PHE A 183 26.99 -2.81 -5.98
CA PHE A 183 26.42 -4.15 -5.77
C PHE A 183 26.41 -4.98 -7.05
N ARG A 184 26.26 -4.35 -8.22
CA ARG A 184 26.39 -5.02 -9.51
C ARG A 184 27.81 -5.51 -9.74
N THR A 185 28.82 -4.68 -9.43
CA THR A 185 30.23 -5.05 -9.53
C THR A 185 30.57 -6.19 -8.57
N VAL A 186 30.16 -6.12 -7.30
CA VAL A 186 30.36 -7.21 -6.32
C VAL A 186 29.75 -8.52 -6.83
N LYS A 187 28.50 -8.47 -7.33
CA LYS A 187 27.84 -9.65 -7.90
C LYS A 187 28.64 -10.24 -9.07
N GLN A 188 29.11 -9.40 -9.99
CA GLN A 188 29.94 -9.85 -11.10
C GLN A 188 31.22 -10.52 -10.63
N LEU A 189 31.94 -9.91 -9.67
CA LEU A 189 33.21 -10.49 -9.13
C LEU A 189 32.97 -11.85 -8.46
N LEU A 190 31.82 -12.03 -7.76
CA LEU A 190 31.43 -13.33 -7.21
C LEU A 190 31.12 -14.36 -8.30
N GLU A 191 30.40 -13.98 -9.36
CA GLU A 191 30.09 -14.87 -10.50
C GLU A 191 31.36 -15.29 -11.27
N GLU A 192 32.38 -14.43 -11.30
CA GLU A 192 33.68 -14.67 -11.90
C GLU A 192 34.68 -15.39 -10.96
N ASN A 193 34.28 -15.78 -9.73
CA ASN A 193 35.12 -16.35 -8.67
C ASN A 193 36.38 -15.52 -8.38
N ARG A 194 36.25 -14.19 -8.42
CA ARG A 194 37.39 -13.26 -8.17
C ARG A 194 37.44 -12.77 -6.73
N ILE A 195 36.35 -12.99 -5.97
CA ILE A 195 36.23 -12.78 -4.51
C ILE A 195 35.35 -13.89 -3.94
#